data_09da8bc09917c63b3ccd7d0e9d32dc41
#
_entry.id   09da8bc09917c63b3ccd7d0e9d32dc41
#
_cell.length_a   1.000
_cell.length_b   1.000
_cell.length_c   1.000
_cell.angle_alpha   90.00
_cell.angle_beta   90.00
_cell.angle_gamma   90.00
#
_symmetry.space_group_name_H-M   'P 1'
#
loop_
_entity.id
_entity.type
_entity.pdbx_description
1 polymer ?
#
loop_
_entity_poly.entity_id
_entity_poly.type
_entity_poly.pdbx_seq_one_letter_code
_entity_poly.pdbx_strand_id
1 'polypeptide(L)'
;MIKEAAGELKSIEEFKAVPNGHSIEVRVYAEDCINNFRPCSGKIDEVTFSDKARVETWIRKNIEISALYDPMLAKLIVHAENREKAVEKMLDVLTESKIYGITTNLEYLKSLILTGDYKDGKLFTKMLEGFLPEENALEVLDGGVQSTVQDADGMIGYWTVGVPPCGAMDAYSFKIGNKLLGNDLNAAGIELTMRGGTYRFRTTASFCITGADMQATLESVPMYTVISASPMQELKFKTAAKGMRTYLLVKGGIDVPKIMGSSSTFCDGKFGGHNGRALRTGDVLHLAENCQADNFNSFDGKYIPKIDNTWTIGVLPGPQPTYEYLKP
;
A
#
# COMPACT_ATOMS: atom_id res chain seq x y z
N MET A 1 30.64 4.54 -28.38
CA MET A 1 31.63 5.03 -27.42
C MET A 1 32.75 4.02 -27.17
N ILE A 2 32.53 2.78 -26.61
CA ILE A 2 33.62 1.82 -26.33
C ILE A 2 34.38 1.43 -27.62
N LYS A 3 33.66 1.04 -28.67
CA LYS A 3 34.28 0.71 -29.96
C LYS A 3 34.98 1.89 -30.62
N GLU A 4 34.46 3.10 -30.43
CA GLU A 4 35.11 4.35 -30.87
C GLU A 4 36.41 4.59 -30.13
N ALA A 5 36.37 4.50 -28.81
CA ALA A 5 37.57 4.66 -27.97
C ALA A 5 38.61 3.57 -28.23
N ALA A 6 38.18 2.39 -28.64
CA ALA A 6 39.06 1.27 -29.06
C ALA A 6 39.61 1.39 -30.50
N GLY A 7 39.15 2.40 -31.25
CA GLY A 7 39.54 2.54 -32.69
C GLY A 7 38.92 1.50 -33.60
N GLU A 8 37.87 0.81 -33.14
CA GLU A 8 37.20 -0.28 -33.88
C GLU A 8 36.10 0.23 -34.84
N LEU A 9 35.66 1.50 -34.70
CA LEU A 9 34.74 2.12 -35.62
C LEU A 9 35.50 2.76 -36.79
N LYS A 10 35.13 2.42 -38.00
CA LYS A 10 35.79 2.92 -39.21
C LYS A 10 35.56 4.39 -39.47
N SER A 11 34.37 4.90 -39.20
CA SER A 11 34.00 6.34 -39.23
C SER A 11 32.66 6.61 -38.57
N ILE A 12 32.57 7.63 -37.74
CA ILE A 12 31.27 8.19 -37.21
C ILE A 12 30.55 8.94 -38.33
N GLU A 13 31.27 9.50 -39.32
CA GLU A 13 30.68 10.29 -40.41
C GLU A 13 29.80 9.45 -41.34
N GLU A 14 30.02 8.14 -41.39
CA GLU A 14 29.19 7.21 -42.16
C GLU A 14 27.90 6.80 -41.46
N PHE A 15 27.76 7.12 -40.13
CA PHE A 15 26.61 6.75 -39.36
C PHE A 15 25.49 7.75 -39.53
N LYS A 16 24.51 7.45 -40.38
CA LYS A 16 23.29 8.21 -40.55
C LYS A 16 22.25 7.70 -39.58
N ALA A 17 22.05 8.41 -38.48
CA ALA A 17 20.93 8.15 -37.58
C ALA A 17 19.61 8.59 -38.24
N VAL A 18 18.75 7.64 -38.56
CA VAL A 18 17.40 7.89 -39.04
C VAL A 18 16.47 7.70 -37.86
N PRO A 19 15.73 8.76 -37.43
CA PRO A 19 14.73 8.61 -36.37
C PRO A 19 13.69 7.56 -36.76
N ASN A 20 13.37 6.66 -35.85
CA ASN A 20 12.38 5.61 -36.02
C ASN A 20 11.52 5.52 -34.78
N GLY A 21 10.23 5.90 -34.90
CA GLY A 21 9.29 5.84 -33.81
C GLY A 21 9.51 6.91 -32.73
N HIS A 22 9.02 6.62 -31.53
CA HIS A 22 9.03 7.51 -30.38
C HIS A 22 9.43 6.76 -29.10
N SER A 23 10.30 7.38 -28.31
CA SER A 23 10.74 6.81 -27.03
C SER A 23 10.37 7.71 -25.86
N ILE A 24 10.02 7.11 -24.76
CA ILE A 24 9.78 7.77 -23.47
C ILE A 24 10.66 7.10 -22.40
N GLU A 25 11.40 7.91 -21.65
CA GLU A 25 12.12 7.50 -20.46
C GLU A 25 11.48 8.15 -19.24
N VAL A 26 11.27 7.39 -18.19
CA VAL A 26 10.94 7.90 -16.86
C VAL A 26 11.98 7.44 -15.87
N ARG A 27 12.20 8.28 -14.85
CA ARG A 27 13.11 7.99 -13.73
C ARG A 27 12.29 7.73 -12.49
N VAL A 28 12.45 6.54 -11.92
CA VAL A 28 11.80 6.16 -10.67
C VAL A 28 12.70 6.53 -9.51
N TYR A 29 12.17 7.34 -8.59
CA TYR A 29 12.86 7.84 -7.42
C TYR A 29 12.18 7.38 -6.13
N ALA A 30 12.99 7.21 -5.07
CA ALA A 30 12.51 7.02 -3.70
C ALA A 30 12.15 8.39 -3.08
N GLU A 31 11.03 8.96 -3.50
CA GLU A 31 10.58 10.31 -3.12
C GLU A 31 9.07 10.35 -2.86
N ASP A 32 8.68 11.11 -1.85
CA ASP A 32 7.29 11.44 -1.56
C ASP A 32 6.92 12.77 -2.23
N CYS A 33 6.31 12.67 -3.41
CA CYS A 33 6.00 13.82 -4.25
C CYS A 33 4.95 14.76 -3.65
N ILE A 34 4.03 14.25 -2.81
CA ILE A 34 3.01 15.06 -2.13
C ILE A 34 3.65 15.90 -1.01
N ASN A 35 4.65 15.36 -0.34
CA ASN A 35 5.40 16.04 0.70
C ASN A 35 6.68 16.71 0.16
N ASN A 36 6.55 17.46 -0.92
CA ASN A 36 7.61 18.28 -1.53
C ASN A 36 8.83 17.45 -1.96
N PHE A 37 8.60 16.29 -2.59
CA PHE A 37 9.65 15.39 -3.07
C PHE A 37 10.64 14.97 -1.99
N ARG A 38 10.15 14.79 -0.77
CA ARG A 38 10.95 14.35 0.37
C ARG A 38 11.58 13.00 0.07
N PRO A 39 12.92 12.85 0.18
CA PRO A 39 13.57 11.54 0.00
C PRO A 39 13.04 10.51 1.00
N CYS A 40 12.79 9.32 0.51
CA CYS A 40 12.31 8.18 1.29
C CYS A 40 13.41 7.13 1.44
N SER A 41 13.45 6.49 2.59
CA SER A 41 14.40 5.41 2.89
C SER A 41 13.67 4.22 3.48
N GLY A 42 14.27 3.05 3.38
CA GLY A 42 13.73 1.83 3.94
C GLY A 42 14.15 0.61 3.15
N LYS A 43 13.63 -0.54 3.56
CA LYS A 43 13.91 -1.81 2.92
C LYS A 43 12.90 -2.06 1.80
N ILE A 44 13.37 -2.51 0.64
CA ILE A 44 12.51 -3.00 -0.43
C ILE A 44 11.98 -4.38 -0.05
N ASP A 45 10.67 -4.49 0.14
CA ASP A 45 10.01 -5.76 0.45
C ASP A 45 9.87 -6.62 -0.80
N GLU A 46 9.45 -5.99 -1.88
CA GLU A 46 9.30 -6.63 -3.17
C GLU A 46 9.45 -5.60 -4.29
N VAL A 47 9.99 -6.03 -5.43
CA VAL A 47 10.10 -5.23 -6.64
C VAL A 47 9.81 -6.08 -7.84
N THR A 48 8.94 -5.58 -8.70
CA THR A 48 8.61 -6.14 -9.99
C THR A 48 8.57 -5.01 -11.02
N PHE A 49 9.23 -5.19 -12.13
CA PHE A 49 9.13 -4.29 -13.26
C PHE A 49 8.46 -4.99 -14.44
N SER A 50 7.71 -4.23 -15.23
CA SER A 50 7.10 -4.73 -16.45
C SER A 50 8.18 -5.17 -17.45
N ASP A 51 7.97 -6.29 -18.14
CA ASP A 51 8.84 -6.81 -19.21
C ASP A 51 8.65 -6.06 -20.55
N LYS A 52 7.65 -5.17 -20.63
CA LYS A 52 7.40 -4.33 -21.81
C LYS A 52 8.38 -3.15 -21.96
N ALA A 53 9.22 -2.90 -20.95
CA ALA A 53 10.18 -1.81 -20.93
C ALA A 53 11.63 -2.32 -20.88
N ARG A 54 12.55 -1.53 -21.40
CA ARG A 54 13.95 -1.63 -21.01
C ARG A 54 14.09 -1.03 -19.62
N VAL A 55 14.54 -1.83 -18.66
CA VAL A 55 14.70 -1.45 -17.26
C VAL A 55 16.19 -1.36 -16.93
N GLU A 56 16.61 -0.18 -16.48
CA GLU A 56 17.95 0.05 -15.94
C GLU A 56 17.81 0.31 -14.44
N THR A 57 18.22 -0.66 -13.62
CA THR A 57 18.03 -0.62 -12.18
C THR A 57 19.15 -1.32 -11.43
N TRP A 58 19.36 -0.90 -10.20
CA TRP A 58 20.27 -1.51 -9.23
C TRP A 58 19.51 -2.12 -8.04
N ILE A 59 18.20 -1.82 -7.89
CA ILE A 59 17.43 -2.30 -6.76
C ILE A 59 16.98 -3.75 -6.95
N ARG A 60 16.82 -4.44 -5.84
CA ARG A 60 16.29 -5.78 -5.74
C ARG A 60 15.60 -5.99 -4.40
N LYS A 61 14.81 -7.06 -4.29
CA LYS A 61 14.20 -7.47 -3.02
C LYS A 61 15.23 -7.52 -1.89
N ASN A 62 14.83 -7.06 -0.72
CA ASN A 62 15.60 -7.02 0.52
C ASN A 62 16.79 -6.03 0.55
N ILE A 63 16.98 -5.17 -0.45
CA ILE A 63 17.95 -4.09 -0.37
C ILE A 63 17.43 -2.95 0.49
N GLU A 64 18.32 -2.29 1.22
CA GLU A 64 18.01 -1.09 2.00
C GLU A 64 18.35 0.16 1.19
N ILE A 65 17.40 1.07 1.08
CA ILE A 65 17.54 2.35 0.39
C ILE A 65 17.85 3.42 1.43
N SER A 66 18.94 4.16 1.19
CA SER A 66 19.37 5.26 2.02
C SER A 66 18.89 6.61 1.46
N ALA A 67 18.46 7.52 2.34
CA ALA A 67 18.16 8.91 1.97
C ALA A 67 19.42 9.82 1.91
N LEU A 68 20.62 9.26 2.07
CA LEU A 68 21.89 10.03 2.10
C LEU A 68 22.52 10.23 0.72
N TYR A 69 22.03 9.52 -0.29
CA TYR A 69 22.55 9.54 -1.65
C TYR A 69 21.43 9.88 -2.64
N ASP A 70 21.76 9.86 -3.94
CA ASP A 70 20.78 10.06 -5.00
C ASP A 70 19.61 9.04 -4.86
N PRO A 71 18.36 9.53 -4.79
CA PRO A 71 17.18 8.65 -4.57
C PRO A 71 16.77 7.87 -5.81
N MET A 72 17.50 7.92 -6.93
CA MET A 72 17.14 7.23 -8.17
C MET A 72 17.25 5.71 -8.02
N LEU A 73 16.13 5.02 -8.28
CA LEU A 73 16.00 3.57 -8.16
C LEU A 73 16.09 2.85 -9.51
N ALA A 74 15.48 3.43 -10.53
CA ALA A 74 15.41 2.82 -11.85
C ALA A 74 15.13 3.85 -12.95
N LYS A 75 15.44 3.46 -14.20
CA LYS A 75 14.93 4.09 -15.41
C LYS A 75 14.10 3.07 -16.17
N LEU A 76 12.91 3.47 -16.57
CA LEU A 76 12.01 2.68 -17.41
C LEU A 76 11.94 3.35 -18.77
N ILE A 77 12.28 2.61 -19.82
CA ILE A 77 12.38 3.14 -21.18
C ILE A 77 11.51 2.31 -22.09
N VAL A 78 10.60 2.99 -22.80
CA VAL A 78 9.77 2.35 -23.83
C VAL A 78 10.07 2.94 -25.20
N HIS A 79 9.78 2.16 -26.23
CA HIS A 79 9.80 2.59 -27.63
C HIS A 79 8.54 2.08 -28.31
N ALA A 80 7.94 2.91 -29.17
CA ALA A 80 6.80 2.57 -30.00
C ALA A 80 6.87 3.30 -31.35
N GLU A 81 5.98 2.98 -32.28
CA GLU A 81 5.98 3.56 -33.62
C GLU A 81 5.63 5.06 -33.66
N ASN A 82 4.88 5.54 -32.67
CA ASN A 82 4.50 6.96 -32.53
C ASN A 82 4.37 7.35 -31.04
N ARG A 83 4.15 8.65 -30.78
CA ARG A 83 4.05 9.19 -29.42
C ARG A 83 2.87 8.60 -28.65
N GLU A 84 1.70 8.50 -29.27
CA GLU A 84 0.48 8.01 -28.63
C GLU A 84 0.70 6.57 -28.09
N LYS A 85 1.18 5.67 -28.94
CA LYS A 85 1.51 4.30 -28.53
C LYS A 85 2.65 4.23 -27.51
N ALA A 86 3.62 5.15 -27.54
CA ALA A 86 4.66 5.20 -26.52
C ALA A 86 4.09 5.65 -25.16
N VAL A 87 3.14 6.58 -25.14
CA VAL A 87 2.42 7.00 -23.93
C VAL A 87 1.60 5.86 -23.35
N GLU A 88 0.78 5.17 -24.16
CA GLU A 88 0.00 4.01 -23.74
C GLU A 88 0.90 2.93 -23.15
N LYS A 89 1.97 2.57 -23.87
CA LYS A 89 2.92 1.57 -23.43
C LYS A 89 3.61 1.94 -22.10
N MET A 90 3.95 3.21 -21.91
CA MET A 90 4.55 3.68 -20.66
C MET A 90 3.56 3.63 -19.50
N LEU A 91 2.28 3.94 -19.73
CA LEU A 91 1.22 3.78 -18.72
C LEU A 91 1.05 2.32 -18.29
N ASP A 92 1.04 1.38 -19.24
CA ASP A 92 1.02 -0.04 -18.95
C ASP A 92 2.22 -0.44 -18.09
N VAL A 93 3.43 -0.03 -18.50
CA VAL A 93 4.68 -0.31 -17.77
C VAL A 93 4.64 0.21 -16.34
N LEU A 94 4.17 1.43 -16.13
CA LEU A 94 4.06 2.03 -14.79
C LEU A 94 3.00 1.32 -13.94
N THR A 95 1.90 0.87 -14.55
CA THR A 95 0.82 0.15 -13.85
C THR A 95 1.26 -1.26 -13.43
N GLU A 96 1.99 -1.95 -14.29
CA GLU A 96 2.51 -3.30 -14.02
C GLU A 96 3.74 -3.30 -13.09
N SER A 97 4.46 -2.16 -12.99
CA SER A 97 5.64 -2.05 -12.12
C SER A 97 5.24 -1.75 -10.69
N LYS A 98 5.78 -2.52 -9.74
CA LYS A 98 5.48 -2.42 -8.31
C LYS A 98 6.77 -2.40 -7.50
N ILE A 99 6.85 -1.47 -6.56
CA ILE A 99 7.93 -1.38 -5.58
C ILE A 99 7.28 -1.24 -4.20
N TYR A 100 7.45 -2.25 -3.37
CA TYR A 100 6.88 -2.28 -2.02
C TYR A 100 7.96 -2.06 -0.97
N GLY A 101 7.58 -1.42 0.13
CA GLY A 101 8.43 -1.20 1.29
C GLY A 101 8.90 0.23 1.46
N ILE A 102 8.91 1.02 0.40
CA ILE A 102 9.22 2.47 0.42
C ILE A 102 8.26 3.24 -0.47
N THR A 103 8.13 4.53 -0.21
CA THR A 103 7.39 5.45 -1.09
C THR A 103 8.25 5.82 -2.30
N THR A 104 7.64 5.84 -3.48
CA THR A 104 8.27 6.18 -4.75
C THR A 104 7.41 7.16 -5.55
N ASN A 105 7.95 7.74 -6.59
CA ASN A 105 7.24 8.64 -7.49
C ASN A 105 6.43 7.94 -8.60
N LEU A 106 6.18 6.63 -8.52
CA LEU A 106 5.48 5.89 -9.58
C LEU A 106 4.08 6.46 -9.88
N GLU A 107 3.28 6.75 -8.84
CA GLU A 107 1.93 7.31 -9.02
C GLU A 107 1.98 8.74 -9.56
N TYR A 108 2.98 9.54 -9.15
CA TYR A 108 3.25 10.86 -9.72
C TYR A 108 3.52 10.77 -11.23
N LEU A 109 4.35 9.81 -11.65
CA LEU A 109 4.67 9.60 -13.06
C LEU A 109 3.43 9.18 -13.87
N LYS A 110 2.58 8.32 -13.33
CA LYS A 110 1.30 7.94 -13.96
C LYS A 110 0.39 9.15 -14.15
N SER A 111 0.19 9.91 -13.07
CA SER A 111 -0.65 11.12 -13.09
C SER A 111 -0.13 12.14 -14.09
N LEU A 112 1.19 12.35 -14.16
CA LEU A 112 1.83 13.27 -15.10
C LEU A 112 1.60 12.86 -16.55
N ILE A 113 1.84 11.59 -16.89
CA ILE A 113 1.71 11.07 -18.25
C ILE A 113 0.24 11.13 -18.73
N LEU A 114 -0.71 11.06 -17.82
CA LEU A 114 -2.14 11.17 -18.13
C LEU A 114 -2.58 12.60 -18.47
N THR A 115 -1.78 13.64 -18.15
CA THR A 115 -2.14 15.03 -18.46
C THR A 115 -2.24 15.27 -19.98
N GLY A 116 -3.14 16.17 -20.37
CA GLY A 116 -3.31 16.53 -21.79
C GLY A 116 -2.03 17.13 -22.38
N ASP A 117 -1.36 18.02 -21.64
CA ASP A 117 -0.13 18.68 -22.10
C ASP A 117 0.99 17.68 -22.37
N TYR A 118 1.13 16.65 -21.51
CA TYR A 118 2.10 15.57 -21.74
C TYR A 118 1.74 14.74 -22.98
N LYS A 119 0.46 14.34 -23.11
CA LYS A 119 -0.03 13.56 -24.25
C LYS A 119 0.15 14.31 -25.57
N ASP A 120 -0.18 15.60 -25.57
CA ASP A 120 -0.05 16.47 -26.75
C ASP A 120 1.39 16.87 -27.09
N GLY A 121 2.35 16.54 -26.21
CA GLY A 121 3.76 16.93 -26.39
C GLY A 121 4.05 18.40 -26.14
N LYS A 122 3.16 19.12 -25.45
CA LYS A 122 3.31 20.52 -25.05
C LYS A 122 4.18 20.63 -23.81
N LEU A 123 5.43 20.22 -23.92
CA LEU A 123 6.36 20.16 -22.80
C LEU A 123 7.12 21.48 -22.63
N PHE A 124 7.13 22.03 -21.42
CA PHE A 124 7.89 23.23 -21.08
C PHE A 124 8.41 23.15 -19.64
N THR A 125 9.45 23.92 -19.34
CA THR A 125 10.22 23.80 -18.08
C THR A 125 9.41 24.03 -16.80
N LYS A 126 8.30 24.76 -16.88
CA LYS A 126 7.43 25.08 -15.73
C LYS A 126 6.16 24.23 -15.68
N MET A 127 6.04 23.23 -16.53
CA MET A 127 4.86 22.38 -16.66
C MET A 127 4.45 21.72 -15.32
N LEU A 128 5.42 21.49 -14.43
CA LEU A 128 5.18 20.84 -13.15
C LEU A 128 4.95 21.81 -11.98
N GLU A 129 5.01 23.14 -12.23
CA GLU A 129 4.70 24.12 -11.18
C GLU A 129 3.23 23.99 -10.76
N GLY A 130 3.01 23.64 -9.49
CA GLY A 130 1.66 23.42 -8.94
C GLY A 130 0.98 22.10 -9.32
N PHE A 131 1.68 21.22 -10.04
CA PHE A 131 1.14 19.90 -10.35
C PHE A 131 1.09 19.03 -9.08
N LEU A 132 -0.11 18.59 -8.71
CA LEU A 132 -0.35 17.64 -7.62
C LEU A 132 -0.80 16.32 -8.23
N PRO A 133 -0.13 15.21 -7.94
CA PRO A 133 -0.53 13.90 -8.42
C PRO A 133 -1.80 13.43 -7.72
N GLU A 134 -2.61 12.65 -8.41
CA GLU A 134 -3.60 11.80 -7.77
C GLU A 134 -2.90 10.53 -7.28
N GLU A 135 -2.91 10.30 -5.99
CA GLU A 135 -2.30 9.12 -5.38
C GLU A 135 -3.32 8.40 -4.50
N ASN A 136 -3.74 7.21 -4.93
CA ASN A 136 -4.65 6.38 -4.16
C ASN A 136 -3.89 5.78 -2.96
N ALA A 137 -3.75 6.56 -1.90
CA ALA A 137 -2.96 6.17 -0.75
C ALA A 137 -3.52 6.70 0.58
N LEU A 138 -3.13 6.03 1.64
CA LEU A 138 -3.33 6.38 3.04
C LEU A 138 -1.98 6.62 3.70
N GLU A 139 -1.72 7.83 4.16
CA GLU A 139 -0.49 8.20 4.86
C GLU A 139 -0.63 8.01 6.36
N VAL A 140 0.35 7.41 6.99
CA VAL A 140 0.41 7.21 8.44
C VAL A 140 1.11 8.39 9.09
N LEU A 141 0.36 9.21 9.82
CA LEU A 141 0.90 10.34 10.60
C LEU A 141 1.30 9.93 12.03
N ASP A 142 0.58 8.96 12.58
CA ASP A 142 0.86 8.28 13.86
C ASP A 142 0.42 6.82 13.74
N GLY A 143 1.30 5.88 14.01
CA GLY A 143 0.99 4.44 13.99
C GLY A 143 0.26 3.92 15.23
N GLY A 144 -0.02 4.77 16.20
CA GLY A 144 -0.61 4.34 17.47
C GLY A 144 0.33 3.48 18.31
N VAL A 145 -0.26 2.63 19.17
CA VAL A 145 0.52 1.68 19.96
C VAL A 145 1.06 0.56 19.07
N GLN A 146 0.17 0.00 18.25
CA GLN A 146 0.52 -1.02 17.25
C GLN A 146 -0.59 -1.05 16.21
N SER A 147 -0.25 -0.70 14.99
CA SER A 147 -1.11 -0.85 13.82
C SER A 147 -0.41 -1.71 12.79
N THR A 148 -1.11 -2.69 12.25
CA THR A 148 -0.55 -3.62 11.26
C THR A 148 -1.53 -3.84 10.12
N VAL A 149 -1.01 -4.05 8.91
CA VAL A 149 -1.83 -4.52 7.81
C VAL A 149 -2.16 -5.99 8.04
N GLN A 150 -3.44 -6.33 8.00
CA GLN A 150 -3.93 -7.70 8.16
C GLN A 150 -4.97 -8.00 7.09
N ASP A 151 -5.16 -9.27 6.78
CA ASP A 151 -6.36 -9.80 6.15
C ASP A 151 -7.16 -10.63 7.19
N ALA A 152 -8.33 -11.15 6.81
CA ALA A 152 -9.19 -11.82 7.78
C ALA A 152 -8.69 -13.22 8.17
N ASP A 153 -8.11 -13.96 7.22
CA ASP A 153 -7.82 -15.39 7.38
C ASP A 153 -6.36 -15.65 7.78
N GLY A 154 -5.43 -14.78 7.37
CA GLY A 154 -4.01 -14.94 7.66
C GLY A 154 -3.32 -16.06 6.87
N MET A 155 -2.15 -16.48 7.33
CA MET A 155 -1.25 -17.46 6.70
C MET A 155 -1.59 -18.89 7.16
N ILE A 156 -2.71 -19.44 6.68
CA ILE A 156 -3.20 -20.76 7.09
C ILE A 156 -2.31 -21.87 6.51
N GLY A 157 -2.03 -22.90 7.33
CA GLY A 157 -1.36 -24.14 6.89
C GLY A 157 0.14 -24.19 7.13
N TYR A 158 0.74 -23.19 7.75
CA TYR A 158 2.20 -23.08 7.94
C TYR A 158 2.69 -23.33 9.37
N TRP A 159 1.85 -23.86 10.26
CA TRP A 159 2.21 -24.19 11.64
C TRP A 159 3.40 -25.15 11.73
N THR A 160 3.50 -26.10 10.83
CA THR A 160 4.57 -27.11 10.81
C THR A 160 5.96 -26.51 10.56
N VAL A 161 6.01 -25.31 9.98
CA VAL A 161 7.25 -24.54 9.75
C VAL A 161 7.39 -23.35 10.71
N GLY A 162 6.55 -23.30 11.75
CA GLY A 162 6.64 -22.31 12.81
C GLY A 162 6.01 -20.94 12.48
N VAL A 163 5.20 -20.86 11.41
CA VAL A 163 4.49 -19.63 11.05
C VAL A 163 3.06 -19.70 11.58
N PRO A 164 2.67 -18.84 12.55
CA PRO A 164 1.30 -18.76 13.02
C PRO A 164 0.40 -18.14 11.92
N PRO A 165 -0.92 -18.36 11.96
CA PRO A 165 -1.83 -17.83 10.95
C PRO A 165 -1.75 -16.31 10.82
N CYS A 166 -1.48 -15.56 11.89
CA CYS A 166 -1.63 -14.11 11.90
C CYS A 166 -3.09 -13.73 11.57
N GLY A 167 -3.31 -12.73 10.74
CA GLY A 167 -4.65 -12.30 10.37
C GLY A 167 -5.30 -11.42 11.44
N ALA A 168 -6.52 -10.99 11.17
CA ALA A 168 -7.28 -10.18 12.09
C ALA A 168 -7.66 -10.95 13.36
N MET A 169 -7.38 -10.40 14.55
CA MET A 169 -7.72 -11.01 15.84
C MET A 169 -9.24 -11.24 15.98
N ASP A 170 -10.07 -10.30 15.54
CA ASP A 170 -11.51 -10.43 15.40
C ASP A 170 -11.87 -10.47 13.90
N ALA A 171 -11.70 -11.64 13.30
CA ALA A 171 -12.00 -11.86 11.89
C ALA A 171 -13.48 -11.59 11.55
N TYR A 172 -14.40 -11.72 12.52
CA TYR A 172 -15.83 -11.44 12.31
C TYR A 172 -16.08 -9.95 12.06
N SER A 173 -15.61 -9.08 12.97
CA SER A 173 -15.73 -7.62 12.80
C SER A 173 -15.01 -7.15 11.55
N PHE A 174 -13.83 -7.71 11.24
CA PHE A 174 -13.07 -7.42 10.03
C PHE A 174 -13.87 -7.73 8.76
N LYS A 175 -14.43 -8.95 8.67
CA LYS A 175 -15.25 -9.39 7.52
C LYS A 175 -16.53 -8.58 7.34
N ILE A 176 -17.16 -8.14 8.44
CA ILE A 176 -18.34 -7.25 8.36
C ILE A 176 -17.98 -5.95 7.64
N GLY A 177 -16.89 -5.30 8.03
CA GLY A 177 -16.50 -4.05 7.41
C GLY A 177 -16.13 -4.20 5.93
N ASN A 178 -15.41 -5.25 5.56
CA ASN A 178 -15.16 -5.56 4.15
C ASN A 178 -16.46 -5.82 3.37
N LYS A 179 -17.41 -6.53 3.97
CA LYS A 179 -18.73 -6.78 3.36
C LYS A 179 -19.51 -5.49 3.13
N LEU A 180 -19.49 -4.56 4.11
CA LEU A 180 -20.16 -3.26 3.99
C LEU A 180 -19.60 -2.43 2.83
N LEU A 181 -18.28 -2.47 2.64
CA LEU A 181 -17.58 -1.81 1.54
C LEU A 181 -17.77 -2.53 0.19
N GLY A 182 -18.38 -3.72 0.17
CA GLY A 182 -18.44 -4.55 -1.03
C GLY A 182 -17.07 -5.02 -1.51
N ASN A 183 -16.15 -5.25 -0.58
CA ASN A 183 -14.84 -5.84 -0.82
C ASN A 183 -14.92 -7.38 -0.79
N ASP A 184 -13.86 -8.04 -1.27
CA ASP A 184 -13.59 -9.42 -0.84
C ASP A 184 -13.49 -9.46 0.69
N LEU A 185 -14.05 -10.49 1.33
CA LEU A 185 -14.06 -10.60 2.79
C LEU A 185 -12.66 -10.66 3.40
N ASN A 186 -11.69 -11.05 2.59
CA ASN A 186 -10.28 -11.16 2.96
C ASN A 186 -9.41 -10.02 2.39
N ALA A 187 -10.03 -8.94 1.88
CA ALA A 187 -9.29 -7.76 1.45
C ALA A 187 -8.52 -7.14 2.62
N ALA A 188 -7.27 -6.75 2.38
CA ALA A 188 -6.39 -6.23 3.43
C ALA A 188 -6.90 -4.91 4.02
N GLY A 189 -6.75 -4.74 5.33
CA GLY A 189 -7.07 -3.55 6.09
C GLY A 189 -6.08 -3.32 7.22
N ILE A 190 -6.31 -2.33 8.06
CA ILE A 190 -5.45 -2.02 9.21
C ILE A 190 -6.13 -2.51 10.49
N GLU A 191 -5.42 -3.35 11.24
CA GLU A 191 -5.76 -3.68 12.62
C GLU A 191 -5.04 -2.72 13.58
N LEU A 192 -5.81 -2.07 14.45
CA LEU A 192 -5.36 -1.12 15.47
C LEU A 192 -5.48 -1.78 16.84
N THR A 193 -4.43 -1.64 17.67
CA THR A 193 -4.35 -2.26 19.00
C THR A 193 -4.40 -1.22 20.09
N MET A 194 -5.36 -1.30 21.02
CA MET A 194 -5.54 -0.49 22.25
C MET A 194 -5.74 1.01 21.99
N ARG A 195 -4.76 1.70 21.43
CA ARG A 195 -4.81 3.10 21.00
C ARG A 195 -4.47 3.14 19.51
N GLY A 196 -5.38 3.63 18.72
CA GLY A 196 -5.13 3.84 17.30
C GLY A 196 -4.24 5.05 17.04
N GLY A 197 -3.96 5.27 15.78
CA GLY A 197 -3.09 6.33 15.29
C GLY A 197 -3.85 7.46 14.59
N THR A 198 -3.14 8.13 13.69
CA THR A 198 -3.67 9.16 12.81
C THR A 198 -3.28 8.84 11.38
N TYR A 199 -4.27 8.88 10.48
CA TYR A 199 -4.12 8.54 9.07
C TYR A 199 -4.65 9.68 8.22
N ARG A 200 -3.92 10.04 7.15
CA ARG A 200 -4.34 11.06 6.19
C ARG A 200 -4.68 10.41 4.86
N PHE A 201 -5.86 10.68 4.34
CA PHE A 201 -6.25 10.25 3.01
C PHE A 201 -5.59 11.14 1.96
N ARG A 202 -4.88 10.57 0.98
CA ARG A 202 -4.31 11.30 -0.16
C ARG A 202 -5.25 11.39 -1.35
N THR A 203 -6.35 10.64 -1.31
CA THR A 203 -7.40 10.59 -2.31
C THR A 203 -8.78 10.58 -1.66
N THR A 204 -9.83 10.76 -2.46
CA THR A 204 -11.19 10.45 -2.03
C THR A 204 -11.36 8.95 -1.90
N ALA A 205 -11.64 8.45 -0.70
CA ALA A 205 -11.80 7.02 -0.44
C ALA A 205 -12.98 6.74 0.48
N SER A 206 -13.68 5.63 0.24
CA SER A 206 -14.70 5.12 1.16
C SER A 206 -14.08 4.15 2.14
N PHE A 207 -14.44 4.28 3.41
CA PHE A 207 -13.92 3.44 4.48
C PHE A 207 -14.99 3.05 5.48
N CYS A 208 -14.70 2.05 6.28
CA CYS A 208 -15.53 1.57 7.38
C CYS A 208 -14.66 1.25 8.59
N ILE A 209 -15.16 1.58 9.79
CA ILE A 209 -14.51 1.25 11.06
C ILE A 209 -15.36 0.21 11.78
N THR A 210 -14.72 -0.88 12.22
CA THR A 210 -15.37 -1.98 12.95
C THR A 210 -14.53 -2.42 14.15
N GLY A 211 -15.07 -3.30 15.00
CA GLY A 211 -14.40 -3.76 16.22
C GLY A 211 -14.67 -2.84 17.41
N ALA A 212 -13.67 -2.66 18.25
CA ALA A 212 -13.72 -1.79 19.43
C ALA A 212 -13.84 -0.31 19.04
N ASP A 213 -14.63 0.46 19.77
CA ASP A 213 -14.74 1.90 19.53
C ASP A 213 -13.52 2.64 20.11
N MET A 214 -12.65 3.11 19.23
CA MET A 214 -11.51 3.99 19.54
C MET A 214 -11.85 5.47 19.34
N GLN A 215 -13.13 5.84 19.36
CA GLN A 215 -13.60 7.21 19.25
C GLN A 215 -12.96 7.94 18.06
N ALA A 216 -13.08 7.34 16.91
CA ALA A 216 -12.51 7.88 15.68
C ALA A 216 -13.13 9.25 15.35
N THR A 217 -12.30 10.19 14.93
CA THR A 217 -12.71 11.54 14.54
C THR A 217 -12.17 11.91 13.17
N LEU A 218 -13.08 12.31 12.30
CA LEU A 218 -12.85 13.00 11.03
C LEU A 218 -13.77 14.24 11.05
N GLU A 219 -15.07 14.05 11.14
CA GLU A 219 -16.10 14.97 11.60
C GLU A 219 -17.04 14.21 12.54
N SER A 220 -17.77 13.23 12.02
CA SER A 220 -18.55 12.24 12.75
C SER A 220 -18.33 10.89 12.07
N VAL A 221 -17.80 9.93 12.81
CA VAL A 221 -17.42 8.62 12.27
C VAL A 221 -18.20 7.52 12.99
N PRO A 222 -19.39 7.14 12.48
CA PRO A 222 -20.14 6.05 13.06
C PRO A 222 -19.42 4.71 12.78
N MET A 223 -19.43 3.85 13.81
CA MET A 223 -18.95 2.47 13.67
C MET A 223 -19.86 1.66 12.74
N TYR A 224 -19.30 0.68 12.05
CA TYR A 224 -20.05 -0.25 11.16
C TYR A 224 -20.88 0.47 10.07
N THR A 225 -20.37 1.59 9.59
CA THR A 225 -21.01 2.39 8.54
C THR A 225 -19.98 2.79 7.52
N VAL A 226 -20.34 2.73 6.24
CA VAL A 226 -19.47 3.20 5.16
C VAL A 226 -19.58 4.72 5.09
N ILE A 227 -18.46 5.40 5.12
CA ILE A 227 -18.32 6.83 4.96
C ILE A 227 -17.20 7.17 3.98
N SER A 228 -17.21 8.39 3.44
CA SER A 228 -16.19 8.86 2.52
C SER A 228 -15.29 9.89 3.20
N ALA A 229 -14.01 9.81 2.91
CA ALA A 229 -13.03 10.84 3.20
C ALA A 229 -12.62 11.57 1.91
N SER A 230 -12.38 12.86 2.03
CA SER A 230 -11.80 13.68 0.96
C SER A 230 -10.27 13.72 1.07
N PRO A 231 -9.57 14.10 -0.01
CA PRO A 231 -8.12 14.28 0.03
C PRO A 231 -7.69 15.21 1.16
N MET A 232 -6.58 14.88 1.81
CA MET A 232 -5.96 15.59 2.93
C MET A 232 -6.75 15.56 4.25
N GLN A 233 -7.91 14.90 4.32
CA GLN A 233 -8.59 14.68 5.59
C GLN A 233 -7.84 13.70 6.47
N GLU A 234 -7.83 13.99 7.79
CA GLU A 234 -7.14 13.20 8.81
C GLU A 234 -8.15 12.44 9.68
N LEU A 235 -8.04 11.12 9.67
CA LEU A 235 -8.78 10.23 10.54
C LEU A 235 -7.94 9.94 11.79
N LYS A 236 -8.42 10.37 12.98
CA LYS A 236 -7.70 10.25 14.25
C LYS A 236 -8.44 9.28 15.17
N PHE A 237 -7.69 8.37 15.77
CA PHE A 237 -8.20 7.42 16.76
C PHE A 237 -7.65 7.73 18.15
N LYS A 238 -8.45 7.44 19.15
CA LYS A 238 -8.08 7.53 20.57
C LYS A 238 -7.83 6.13 21.14
N THR A 239 -7.80 6.03 22.46
CA THR A 239 -7.75 4.76 23.19
C THR A 239 -9.15 4.15 23.25
N ALA A 240 -9.26 2.84 23.02
CA ALA A 240 -10.49 2.11 23.17
C ALA A 240 -10.96 2.13 24.64
N ALA A 241 -12.20 2.53 24.89
CA ALA A 241 -12.81 2.48 26.22
C ALA A 241 -13.18 1.04 26.62
N LYS A 242 -13.55 0.22 25.62
CA LYS A 242 -13.91 -1.19 25.74
C LYS A 242 -13.34 -1.97 24.58
N GLY A 243 -12.91 -3.19 24.86
CA GLY A 243 -12.25 -4.04 23.86
C GLY A 243 -10.81 -3.59 23.57
N MET A 244 -10.22 -4.13 22.49
CA MET A 244 -8.79 -3.96 22.22
C MET A 244 -8.45 -3.76 20.76
N ARG A 245 -9.26 -4.27 19.83
CA ARG A 245 -8.98 -4.28 18.39
C ARG A 245 -10.02 -3.47 17.63
N THR A 246 -9.53 -2.58 16.79
CA THR A 246 -10.33 -1.80 15.84
C THR A 246 -9.77 -2.03 14.44
N TYR A 247 -10.64 -2.03 13.46
CA TYR A 247 -10.28 -2.25 12.05
C TYR A 247 -10.64 -1.02 11.23
N LEU A 248 -9.65 -0.49 10.54
CA LEU A 248 -9.84 0.50 9.48
C LEU A 248 -9.77 -0.21 8.13
N LEU A 249 -10.91 -0.30 7.47
CA LEU A 249 -11.07 -0.96 6.19
C LEU A 249 -11.40 0.08 5.12
N VAL A 250 -10.76 -0.02 3.97
CA VAL A 250 -10.95 0.91 2.85
C VAL A 250 -11.50 0.15 1.65
N LYS A 251 -12.32 0.78 0.83
CA LYS A 251 -12.84 0.19 -0.41
C LYS A 251 -11.70 -0.27 -1.30
N GLY A 252 -11.80 -1.51 -1.79
CA GLY A 252 -10.77 -2.19 -2.58
C GLY A 252 -9.62 -2.78 -1.77
N GLY A 253 -9.46 -2.38 -0.48
CA GLY A 253 -8.38 -2.86 0.40
C GLY A 253 -7.06 -2.14 0.21
N ILE A 254 -6.06 -2.57 0.95
CA ILE A 254 -4.68 -2.06 0.91
C ILE A 254 -3.84 -2.94 -0.01
N ASP A 255 -3.11 -2.32 -0.94
CA ASP A 255 -2.22 -3.01 -1.87
C ASP A 255 -0.88 -3.31 -1.18
N VAL A 256 -0.69 -4.56 -0.78
CA VAL A 256 0.54 -5.09 -0.21
C VAL A 256 0.85 -6.48 -0.77
N PRO A 257 2.14 -6.89 -0.80
CA PRO A 257 2.52 -8.20 -1.29
C PRO A 257 1.85 -9.33 -0.50
N LYS A 258 1.38 -10.36 -1.18
CA LYS A 258 0.91 -11.59 -0.53
C LYS A 258 2.07 -12.53 -0.27
N ILE A 259 2.27 -12.88 0.99
CA ILE A 259 3.25 -13.87 1.42
C ILE A 259 2.50 -15.08 1.98
N MET A 260 2.83 -16.28 1.50
CA MET A 260 2.10 -17.50 1.88
C MET A 260 0.57 -17.38 1.67
N GLY A 261 0.17 -16.67 0.61
CA GLY A 261 -1.24 -16.47 0.25
C GLY A 261 -1.97 -15.38 1.04
N SER A 262 -1.33 -14.71 1.99
CA SER A 262 -1.91 -13.71 2.89
C SER A 262 -1.25 -12.34 2.76
N SER A 263 -2.02 -11.29 2.99
CA SER A 263 -1.58 -9.91 3.13
C SER A 263 -1.24 -9.53 4.58
N SER A 264 -1.30 -10.49 5.52
CA SER A 264 -1.11 -10.24 6.94
C SER A 264 0.34 -10.02 7.33
N THR A 265 0.55 -9.17 8.33
CA THR A 265 1.87 -8.91 8.93
C THR A 265 2.20 -9.97 9.99
N PHE A 266 3.37 -10.57 9.89
CA PHE A 266 3.97 -11.36 10.96
C PHE A 266 5.18 -10.62 11.55
N CYS A 267 4.95 -9.85 12.62
CA CYS A 267 5.95 -8.95 13.18
C CYS A 267 7.18 -9.68 13.72
N ASP A 268 7.01 -10.84 14.37
CA ASP A 268 8.13 -11.62 14.92
C ASP A 268 8.99 -12.22 13.82
N GLY A 269 8.36 -12.67 12.73
CA GLY A 269 9.04 -13.15 11.53
C GLY A 269 9.58 -12.04 10.64
N LYS A 270 9.17 -10.79 10.86
CA LYS A 270 9.56 -9.61 10.07
C LYS A 270 9.25 -9.74 8.57
N PHE A 271 8.06 -10.26 8.23
CA PHE A 271 7.57 -10.35 6.85
C PHE A 271 6.05 -10.21 6.78
N GLY A 272 5.55 -10.02 5.57
CA GLY A 272 4.13 -9.82 5.28
C GLY A 272 3.63 -8.40 5.60
N GLY A 273 2.42 -8.09 5.16
CA GLY A 273 1.83 -6.76 5.30
C GLY A 273 2.70 -5.65 4.73
N HIS A 274 2.83 -4.56 5.49
CA HIS A 274 3.74 -3.48 5.15
C HIS A 274 5.07 -3.64 5.92
N ASN A 275 6.13 -4.08 5.23
CA ASN A 275 7.48 -4.26 5.77
C ASN A 275 7.62 -5.27 6.94
N GLY A 276 6.68 -6.19 7.12
CA GLY A 276 6.72 -7.16 8.22
C GLY A 276 6.77 -6.55 9.62
N ARG A 277 6.21 -5.37 9.81
CA ARG A 277 6.28 -4.60 11.06
C ARG A 277 5.03 -3.76 11.30
N ALA A 278 4.89 -3.25 12.50
CA ALA A 278 3.92 -2.21 12.79
C ALA A 278 4.19 -0.95 11.95
N LEU A 279 3.11 -0.27 11.59
CA LEU A 279 3.12 0.98 10.83
C LEU A 279 3.77 2.10 11.63
N ARG A 280 4.47 2.99 10.96
CA ARG A 280 5.19 4.13 11.52
C ARG A 280 4.81 5.41 10.81
N THR A 281 5.02 6.53 11.47
CA THR A 281 4.91 7.86 10.86
C THR A 281 5.73 7.94 9.58
N GLY A 282 5.09 8.39 8.50
CA GLY A 282 5.68 8.52 7.18
C GLY A 282 5.49 7.30 6.27
N ASP A 283 4.90 6.20 6.77
CA ASP A 283 4.50 5.10 5.89
C ASP A 283 3.36 5.56 4.99
N VAL A 284 3.40 5.16 3.72
CA VAL A 284 2.35 5.40 2.73
C VAL A 284 1.84 4.04 2.27
N LEU A 285 0.55 3.81 2.46
CA LEU A 285 -0.13 2.57 2.10
C LEU A 285 -0.94 2.81 0.82
N HIS A 286 -0.55 2.17 -0.27
CA HIS A 286 -1.31 2.26 -1.52
C HIS A 286 -2.65 1.55 -1.38
N LEU A 287 -3.67 2.17 -1.94
CA LEU A 287 -5.04 1.64 -2.01
C LEU A 287 -5.29 1.07 -3.40
N ALA A 288 -6.30 0.22 -3.52
CA ALA A 288 -6.75 -0.24 -4.83
C ALA A 288 -7.21 0.93 -5.71
N GLU A 289 -7.14 0.77 -7.03
CA GLU A 289 -7.52 1.82 -8.00
C GLU A 289 -8.96 2.31 -7.79
N ASN A 290 -9.90 1.40 -7.48
CA ASN A 290 -11.28 1.77 -7.13
C ASN A 290 -11.46 1.80 -5.61
N CYS A 291 -11.15 2.93 -4.99
CA CYS A 291 -11.29 3.13 -3.55
C CYS A 291 -12.56 3.91 -3.13
N GLN A 292 -13.53 4.08 -4.04
CA GLN A 292 -14.83 4.68 -3.74
C GLN A 292 -15.95 3.65 -3.82
N ALA A 293 -16.85 3.64 -2.84
CA ALA A 293 -18.01 2.76 -2.79
C ALA A 293 -19.21 3.40 -3.49
N ASP A 294 -19.95 2.62 -4.27
CA ASP A 294 -21.16 3.07 -4.95
C ASP A 294 -22.33 3.29 -3.99
N ASN A 295 -22.32 2.61 -2.83
CA ASN A 295 -23.40 2.64 -1.85
C ASN A 295 -22.85 2.80 -0.42
N PHE A 296 -23.52 3.61 0.38
CA PHE A 296 -23.22 3.83 1.80
C PHE A 296 -24.17 2.99 2.64
N ASN A 297 -23.77 1.76 2.94
CA ASN A 297 -24.55 0.82 3.73
C ASN A 297 -24.15 0.87 5.21
N SER A 298 -25.13 0.70 6.09
CA SER A 298 -24.92 0.40 7.50
C SER A 298 -25.26 -1.07 7.78
N PHE A 299 -24.65 -1.64 8.81
CA PHE A 299 -24.92 -3.01 9.21
C PHE A 299 -26.06 -3.05 10.23
N ASP A 300 -26.95 -4.09 10.13
CA ASP A 300 -28.03 -4.27 11.11
C ASP A 300 -27.44 -4.48 12.51
N GLY A 301 -27.82 -3.66 13.45
CA GLY A 301 -27.29 -3.63 14.82
C GLY A 301 -27.35 -4.97 15.56
N LYS A 302 -28.28 -5.87 15.17
CA LYS A 302 -28.41 -7.20 15.78
C LYS A 302 -27.21 -8.13 15.49
N TYR A 303 -26.45 -7.85 14.42
CA TYR A 303 -25.25 -8.63 14.05
C TYR A 303 -23.95 -7.94 14.47
N ILE A 304 -24.01 -6.74 15.04
CA ILE A 304 -22.83 -6.04 15.55
C ILE A 304 -22.40 -6.70 16.85
N PRO A 305 -21.14 -7.16 16.99
CA PRO A 305 -20.65 -7.72 18.23
C PRO A 305 -20.75 -6.73 19.39
N LYS A 306 -21.29 -7.18 20.50
CA LYS A 306 -21.29 -6.38 21.74
C LYS A 306 -19.93 -6.53 22.40
N ILE A 307 -19.11 -5.50 22.29
CA ILE A 307 -17.78 -5.45 22.90
C ILE A 307 -17.89 -4.84 24.30
N ASP A 308 -17.41 -5.58 25.30
CA ASP A 308 -17.42 -5.15 26.71
C ASP A 308 -16.08 -5.54 27.38
N ASN A 309 -15.89 -5.13 28.64
CA ASN A 309 -14.72 -5.47 29.47
C ASN A 309 -14.99 -6.65 30.41
N THR A 310 -16.14 -7.30 30.25
CA THR A 310 -16.52 -8.51 31.01
C THR A 310 -16.87 -9.61 30.02
N TRP A 311 -16.22 -10.75 30.18
CA TRP A 311 -16.39 -11.88 29.26
C TRP A 311 -16.89 -13.12 30.00
N THR A 312 -17.72 -13.91 29.34
CA THR A 312 -18.02 -15.27 29.72
C THR A 312 -17.25 -16.21 28.80
N ILE A 313 -16.28 -16.91 29.33
CA ILE A 313 -15.43 -17.83 28.57
C ILE A 313 -15.93 -19.26 28.82
N GLY A 314 -16.43 -19.89 27.76
CA GLY A 314 -16.72 -21.32 27.76
C GLY A 314 -15.42 -22.12 27.66
N VAL A 315 -15.22 -23.07 28.57
CA VAL A 315 -14.04 -23.95 28.56
C VAL A 315 -14.45 -25.39 28.43
N LEU A 316 -13.66 -26.16 27.71
CA LEU A 316 -13.77 -27.62 27.62
C LEU A 316 -12.54 -28.26 28.27
N PRO A 317 -12.67 -29.40 28.94
CA PRO A 317 -11.50 -30.14 29.41
C PRO A 317 -10.61 -30.51 28.23
N GLY A 318 -9.32 -30.27 28.35
CA GLY A 318 -8.32 -30.73 27.39
C GLY A 318 -8.14 -32.25 27.40
N PRO A 319 -7.32 -32.81 26.51
CA PRO A 319 -7.09 -34.25 26.43
C PRO A 319 -6.37 -34.83 27.67
N GLN A 320 -5.80 -33.96 28.50
CA GLN A 320 -5.14 -34.37 29.76
C GLN A 320 -5.67 -33.53 30.94
N PRO A 321 -6.96 -33.69 31.32
CA PRO A 321 -7.59 -32.90 32.40
C PRO A 321 -7.33 -33.51 33.75
N THR A 322 -6.13 -34.05 34.04
CA THR A 322 -5.82 -34.69 35.29
C THR A 322 -5.20 -33.73 36.29
N TYR A 323 -5.44 -33.94 37.56
CA TYR A 323 -4.95 -33.13 38.67
C TYR A 323 -3.40 -33.02 38.70
N GLU A 324 -2.71 -33.98 38.10
CA GLU A 324 -1.25 -34.00 38.00
C GLU A 324 -0.69 -32.86 37.14
N TYR A 325 -1.45 -32.40 36.13
CA TYR A 325 -1.05 -31.33 35.22
C TYR A 325 -1.69 -29.97 35.54
N LEU A 326 -2.74 -29.96 36.36
CA LEU A 326 -3.48 -28.76 36.75
C LEU A 326 -3.35 -28.54 38.26
N LYS A 327 -2.15 -28.41 38.76
CA LYS A 327 -1.94 -28.01 40.18
C LYS A 327 -2.28 -26.53 40.34
N PRO A 328 -3.06 -26.12 41.37
CA PRO A 328 -3.32 -24.72 41.68
C PRO A 328 -2.05 -23.95 42.01
#